data_5f28022f9bbc2ac3cff3547a56651699
#
_entry.id   5f28022f9bbc2ac3cff3547a56651699
#
_cell.length_a   1.000
_cell.length_b   1.000
_cell.length_c   1.000
_cell.angle_alpha   90.00
_cell.angle_beta   90.00
_cell.angle_gamma   90.00
#
_symmetry.space_group_name_H-M   'P 1'
#
loop_
_entity.id
_entity.type
_entity.pdbx_description
1 polymer ?
#
loop_
_entity_poly.entity_id
_entity_poly.type
_entity_poly.pdbx_seq_one_letter_code
_entity_poly.pdbx_strand_id
1 'polypeptide(L)'
;MARATGLSQTAVARIWRAFALQPHRTETFKLSKDPLFIEKVRDIVGLYVQPPDRALVLCVDEKSQIQALDRSAPVLPLRPGQPERHAHDYIRHGTTTLFAALDVRTGRVIGECHPRHRAQEFRRFLDTIDAAVPRHLDVHLILDNYATHKTAAIRRWLAKRPRYHVHFTPTSSSWLNLVERWFVELTEKQIRRGVHRSTRELIDAIRHYLAVTNETATPFVWTKTADEILASVARFCERTSNSGH
;
A
#
# COMPACT_ATOMS: atom_id res chain seq x y z
N MET A 1 -7.22 -4.94 -33.48
CA MET A 1 -5.91 -4.55 -34.06
C MET A 1 -5.72 -5.14 -35.44
N ALA A 2 -5.57 -6.46 -35.66
CA ALA A 2 -5.32 -7.02 -36.99
C ALA A 2 -6.28 -6.50 -38.09
N ARG A 3 -7.60 -6.49 -37.85
CA ARG A 3 -8.60 -5.92 -38.78
C ARG A 3 -8.44 -4.41 -39.01
N ALA A 4 -8.02 -3.65 -38.01
CA ALA A 4 -7.89 -2.19 -38.10
C ALA A 4 -6.59 -1.74 -38.79
N THR A 5 -5.56 -2.61 -38.83
CA THR A 5 -4.25 -2.31 -39.41
C THR A 5 -4.01 -3.01 -40.74
N GLY A 6 -4.93 -3.88 -41.20
CA GLY A 6 -4.74 -4.71 -42.39
C GLY A 6 -3.66 -5.78 -42.26
N LEU A 7 -3.08 -5.97 -41.08
CA LEU A 7 -2.01 -6.95 -40.82
C LEU A 7 -2.60 -8.29 -40.34
N SER A 8 -1.87 -9.39 -40.57
CA SER A 8 -2.26 -10.70 -40.00
C SER A 8 -2.09 -10.69 -38.48
N GLN A 9 -2.84 -11.54 -37.77
CA GLN A 9 -2.69 -11.71 -36.32
C GLN A 9 -1.27 -12.09 -35.92
N THR A 10 -0.61 -12.94 -36.71
CA THR A 10 0.79 -13.35 -36.49
C THR A 10 1.75 -12.18 -36.62
N ALA A 11 1.55 -11.28 -37.61
CA ALA A 11 2.37 -10.09 -37.79
C ALA A 11 2.19 -9.12 -36.61
N VAL A 12 0.97 -8.87 -36.14
CA VAL A 12 0.68 -8.08 -34.96
C VAL A 12 1.33 -8.66 -33.70
N ALA A 13 1.21 -9.97 -33.48
CA ALA A 13 1.84 -10.63 -32.33
C ALA A 13 3.38 -10.56 -32.37
N ARG A 14 3.99 -10.63 -33.56
CA ARG A 14 5.44 -10.48 -33.75
C ARG A 14 5.90 -9.07 -33.42
N ILE A 15 5.17 -8.05 -33.89
CA ILE A 15 5.44 -6.63 -33.56
C ILE A 15 5.34 -6.42 -32.05
N TRP A 16 4.29 -6.89 -31.38
CA TRP A 16 4.14 -6.75 -29.94
C TRP A 16 5.31 -7.37 -29.16
N ARG A 17 5.78 -8.55 -29.58
CA ARG A 17 6.96 -9.18 -28.95
C ARG A 17 8.24 -8.39 -29.21
N ALA A 18 8.47 -7.93 -30.45
CA ALA A 18 9.67 -7.21 -30.82
C ALA A 18 9.80 -5.87 -30.06
N PHE A 19 8.68 -5.21 -29.78
CA PHE A 19 8.65 -3.92 -29.07
C PHE A 19 8.21 -4.05 -27.61
N ALA A 20 8.13 -5.27 -27.06
CA ALA A 20 7.64 -5.54 -25.70
C ALA A 20 6.28 -4.89 -25.37
N LEU A 21 5.42 -4.72 -26.38
CA LEU A 21 4.10 -4.11 -26.21
C LEU A 21 3.14 -5.11 -25.52
N GLN A 22 2.45 -4.65 -24.48
CA GLN A 22 1.48 -5.41 -23.72
C GLN A 22 0.11 -4.70 -23.70
N PRO A 23 -0.63 -4.68 -24.83
CA PRO A 23 -1.87 -3.90 -24.97
C PRO A 23 -3.00 -4.32 -24.01
N HIS A 24 -2.90 -5.52 -23.41
CA HIS A 24 -3.81 -6.05 -22.41
C HIS A 24 -3.50 -5.54 -20.99
N ARG A 25 -2.35 -4.87 -20.79
CA ARG A 25 -1.99 -4.23 -19.52
C ARG A 25 -2.26 -2.74 -19.63
N THR A 26 -3.15 -2.26 -18.81
CA THR A 26 -3.41 -0.83 -18.66
C THR A 26 -2.96 -0.43 -17.26
N GLU A 27 -2.00 0.47 -17.17
CA GLU A 27 -1.63 1.10 -15.91
C GLU A 27 -2.28 2.47 -15.85
N THR A 28 -3.02 2.72 -14.78
CA THR A 28 -3.60 4.05 -14.56
C THR A 28 -2.61 4.88 -13.76
N PHE A 29 -2.26 6.03 -14.29
CA PHE A 29 -1.42 7.02 -13.60
C PHE A 29 -2.20 8.31 -13.40
N LYS A 30 -2.15 8.86 -12.18
CA LYS A 30 -2.73 10.17 -11.86
C LYS A 30 -1.64 11.09 -11.37
N LEU A 31 -1.43 12.19 -12.09
CA LEU A 31 -0.55 13.26 -11.63
C LEU A 31 -1.09 13.91 -10.36
N SER A 32 -0.22 14.10 -9.39
CA SER A 32 -0.54 14.85 -8.19
C SER A 32 -0.82 16.32 -8.52
N LYS A 33 -1.86 16.88 -7.94
CA LYS A 33 -2.15 18.32 -7.97
C LYS A 33 -1.75 19.01 -6.66
N ASP A 34 -0.96 18.34 -5.82
CA ASP A 34 -0.49 18.89 -4.55
C ASP A 34 0.52 20.01 -4.82
N PRO A 35 0.28 21.24 -4.36
CA PRO A 35 1.20 22.36 -4.58
C PRO A 35 2.57 22.17 -3.92
N LEU A 36 2.63 21.34 -2.85
CA LEU A 36 3.85 20.99 -2.13
C LEU A 36 4.40 19.61 -2.56
N PHE A 37 4.13 19.18 -3.81
CA PHE A 37 4.51 17.85 -4.27
C PHE A 37 6.01 17.58 -4.15
N ILE A 38 6.83 18.53 -4.61
CA ILE A 38 8.30 18.40 -4.63
C ILE A 38 8.85 18.32 -3.21
N GLU A 39 8.42 19.21 -2.35
CA GLU A 39 8.86 19.30 -0.94
C GLU A 39 8.51 18.02 -0.19
N LYS A 40 7.28 17.52 -0.35
CA LYS A 40 6.83 16.30 0.31
C LYS A 40 7.54 15.04 -0.21
N VAL A 41 7.82 14.96 -1.52
CA VAL A 41 8.63 13.87 -2.08
C VAL A 41 10.03 13.88 -1.46
N ARG A 42 10.68 15.04 -1.40
CA ARG A 42 12.02 15.19 -0.81
C ARG A 42 12.04 14.85 0.67
N ASP A 43 11.05 15.31 1.42
CA ASP A 43 10.90 15.05 2.86
C ASP A 43 10.80 13.54 3.13
N ILE A 44 9.85 12.86 2.48
CA ILE A 44 9.61 11.43 2.70
C ILE A 44 10.76 10.56 2.19
N VAL A 45 11.28 10.84 1.01
CA VAL A 45 12.43 10.08 0.48
C VAL A 45 13.67 10.31 1.33
N GLY A 46 13.86 11.52 1.86
CA GLY A 46 14.90 11.82 2.83
C GLY A 46 14.86 10.90 4.05
N LEU A 47 13.66 10.70 4.63
CA LEU A 47 13.46 9.78 5.76
C LEU A 47 13.76 8.31 5.42
N TYR A 48 13.55 7.89 4.16
CA TYR A 48 13.87 6.53 3.73
C TYR A 48 15.36 6.29 3.49
N VAL A 49 16.03 7.27 2.91
CA VAL A 49 17.46 7.16 2.54
C VAL A 49 18.35 7.44 3.74
N GLN A 50 17.96 8.40 4.56
CA GLN A 50 18.75 8.85 5.72
C GLN A 50 17.84 9.15 6.92
N PRO A 51 17.31 8.09 7.57
CA PRO A 51 16.49 8.27 8.76
C PRO A 51 17.29 8.90 9.90
N PRO A 52 16.67 9.71 10.76
CA PRO A 52 17.36 10.29 11.93
C PRO A 52 17.85 9.22 12.92
N ASP A 53 19.03 9.41 13.50
CA ASP A 53 19.72 8.39 14.33
C ASP A 53 18.93 7.92 15.55
N ARG A 54 18.12 8.80 16.17
CA ARG A 54 17.36 8.52 17.39
C ARG A 54 15.86 8.53 17.15
N ALA A 55 15.43 8.08 15.98
CA ALA A 55 14.03 8.08 15.59
C ALA A 55 13.59 6.74 14.99
N LEU A 56 12.27 6.51 15.05
CA LEU A 56 11.58 5.49 14.27
C LEU A 56 10.82 6.16 13.13
N VAL A 57 10.93 5.62 11.94
CA VAL A 57 10.15 6.04 10.77
C VAL A 57 9.10 4.96 10.50
N LEU A 58 7.85 5.32 10.68
CA LEU A 58 6.70 4.43 10.51
C LEU A 58 5.85 4.88 9.33
N CYS A 59 5.65 4.00 8.36
CA CYS A 59 4.68 4.17 7.30
C CYS A 59 3.33 3.66 7.80
N VAL A 60 2.35 4.55 7.90
CA VAL A 60 1.06 4.24 8.52
C VAL A 60 -0.07 4.47 7.52
N ASP A 61 -0.99 3.50 7.45
CA ASP A 61 -2.17 3.56 6.58
C ASP A 61 -3.23 2.56 7.03
N GLU A 62 -4.41 2.58 6.37
CA GLU A 62 -5.45 1.61 6.60
C GLU A 62 -5.88 0.88 5.33
N LYS A 63 -5.92 -0.44 5.40
CA LYS A 63 -6.59 -1.28 4.41
C LYS A 63 -8.06 -1.46 4.82
N SER A 64 -8.91 -0.65 4.23
CA SER A 64 -10.34 -0.64 4.54
C SER A 64 -11.10 -1.77 3.84
N GLN A 65 -12.26 -2.17 4.42
CA GLN A 65 -13.23 -3.09 3.83
C GLN A 65 -12.66 -4.43 3.33
N ILE A 66 -11.73 -5.01 4.08
CA ILE A 66 -11.26 -6.37 3.80
C ILE A 66 -12.44 -7.32 4.02
N GLN A 67 -12.80 -8.09 2.99
CA GLN A 67 -13.99 -8.95 3.00
C GLN A 67 -13.67 -10.35 3.49
N ALA A 68 -14.49 -10.86 4.40
CA ALA A 68 -14.51 -12.29 4.74
C ALA A 68 -15.29 -13.02 3.64
N LEU A 69 -14.57 -13.75 2.80
CA LEU A 69 -15.13 -14.45 1.65
C LEU A 69 -15.08 -15.96 1.87
N ASP A 70 -16.24 -16.61 1.77
CA ASP A 70 -16.37 -18.06 1.67
C ASP A 70 -16.64 -18.41 0.21
N ARG A 71 -15.79 -19.25 -0.38
CA ARG A 71 -15.95 -19.69 -1.76
C ARG A 71 -16.91 -20.87 -1.82
N SER A 72 -17.94 -20.77 -2.65
CA SER A 72 -18.97 -21.81 -2.79
C SER A 72 -18.46 -23.09 -3.47
N ALA A 73 -17.35 -23.00 -4.20
CA ALA A 73 -16.75 -24.14 -4.88
C ALA A 73 -15.26 -24.32 -4.48
N PRO A 74 -14.77 -25.57 -4.45
CA PRO A 74 -13.38 -25.83 -4.15
C PRO A 74 -12.45 -25.24 -5.22
N VAL A 75 -11.24 -24.86 -4.76
CA VAL A 75 -10.18 -24.44 -5.66
C VAL A 75 -9.71 -25.63 -6.47
N LEU A 76 -9.62 -25.49 -7.79
CA LEU A 76 -8.96 -26.49 -8.65
C LEU A 76 -7.45 -26.28 -8.56
N PRO A 77 -6.71 -27.23 -7.98
CA PRO A 77 -5.29 -27.03 -7.70
C PRO A 77 -4.46 -26.94 -8.97
N LEU A 78 -3.30 -26.31 -8.85
CA LEU A 78 -2.28 -26.25 -9.89
C LEU A 78 -1.90 -27.65 -10.39
N ARG A 79 -1.89 -27.86 -11.71
CA ARG A 79 -1.43 -29.08 -12.37
C ARG A 79 -0.44 -28.72 -13.49
N PRO A 80 0.45 -29.63 -13.90
CA PRO A 80 1.32 -29.40 -15.05
C PRO A 80 0.52 -28.96 -16.27
N GLY A 81 0.85 -27.79 -16.84
CA GLY A 81 0.16 -27.21 -17.99
C GLY A 81 -1.19 -26.55 -17.71
N GLN A 82 -1.68 -26.55 -16.45
CA GLN A 82 -2.94 -25.91 -16.05
C GLN A 82 -2.75 -24.99 -14.85
N PRO A 83 -3.06 -23.69 -14.97
CA PRO A 83 -3.02 -22.77 -13.83
C PRO A 83 -4.10 -23.14 -12.80
N GLU A 84 -3.86 -22.78 -11.55
CA GLU A 84 -4.86 -22.84 -10.49
C GLU A 84 -6.09 -22.02 -10.90
N ARG A 85 -7.30 -22.59 -10.68
CA ARG A 85 -8.57 -21.94 -11.01
C ARG A 85 -9.42 -21.79 -9.77
N HIS A 86 -9.96 -20.60 -9.58
CA HIS A 86 -10.88 -20.26 -8.51
C HIS A 86 -12.27 -19.99 -9.07
N ALA A 87 -13.30 -20.45 -8.36
CA ALA A 87 -14.68 -20.05 -8.67
C ALA A 87 -14.85 -18.54 -8.36
N HIS A 88 -15.66 -17.87 -9.17
CA HIS A 88 -16.01 -16.47 -8.94
C HIS A 88 -17.15 -16.31 -7.93
N ASP A 89 -17.86 -17.39 -7.61
CA ASP A 89 -18.97 -17.37 -6.66
C ASP A 89 -18.45 -17.41 -5.22
N TYR A 90 -18.89 -16.45 -4.41
CA TYR A 90 -18.51 -16.34 -3.00
C TYR A 90 -19.66 -15.77 -2.16
N ILE A 91 -19.71 -16.21 -0.90
CA ILE A 91 -20.59 -15.66 0.13
C ILE A 91 -19.77 -14.66 0.96
N ARG A 92 -20.34 -13.49 1.24
CA ARG A 92 -19.72 -12.45 2.08
C ARG A 92 -20.22 -12.58 3.50
N HIS A 93 -19.28 -12.74 4.46
CA HIS A 93 -19.57 -12.86 5.88
C HIS A 93 -19.23 -11.59 6.68
N GLY A 94 -19.09 -10.46 6.00
CA GLY A 94 -18.79 -9.16 6.59
C GLY A 94 -17.40 -8.64 6.22
N THR A 95 -17.04 -7.51 6.83
CA THR A 95 -15.78 -6.78 6.53
C THR A 95 -15.05 -6.37 7.79
N THR A 96 -13.74 -6.19 7.68
CA THR A 96 -12.90 -5.54 8.69
C THR A 96 -11.99 -4.51 8.02
N THR A 97 -11.45 -3.60 8.81
CA THR A 97 -10.39 -2.66 8.40
C THR A 97 -9.14 -2.97 9.20
N LEU A 98 -8.00 -3.05 8.55
CA LEU A 98 -6.71 -3.18 9.18
C LEU A 98 -5.97 -1.85 9.15
N PHE A 99 -5.66 -1.28 10.32
CA PHE A 99 -4.64 -0.23 10.46
C PHE A 99 -3.29 -0.89 10.61
N ALA A 100 -2.28 -0.37 9.92
CA ALA A 100 -0.93 -0.89 9.99
C ALA A 100 0.11 0.23 10.03
N ALA A 101 1.18 0.02 10.80
CA ALA A 101 2.35 0.86 10.88
C ALA A 101 3.60 0.01 10.61
N LEU A 102 4.22 0.22 9.45
CA LEU A 102 5.43 -0.46 9.02
C LEU A 102 6.66 0.32 9.48
N ASP A 103 7.50 -0.29 10.29
CA ASP A 103 8.83 0.26 10.62
C ASP A 103 9.75 0.09 9.40
N VAL A 104 10.18 1.21 8.84
CA VAL A 104 11.01 1.26 7.63
C VAL A 104 12.35 0.55 7.83
N ARG A 105 12.93 0.65 9.03
CA ARG A 105 14.26 0.10 9.34
C ARG A 105 14.26 -1.41 9.56
N THR A 106 13.23 -1.95 10.17
CA THR A 106 13.16 -3.37 10.54
C THR A 106 12.24 -4.19 9.65
N GLY A 107 11.32 -3.55 8.94
CA GLY A 107 10.26 -4.22 8.20
C GLY A 107 9.14 -4.79 9.09
N ARG A 108 9.21 -4.61 10.41
CA ARG A 108 8.15 -5.07 11.33
C ARG A 108 6.92 -4.20 11.21
N VAL A 109 5.77 -4.81 11.41
CA VAL A 109 4.48 -4.14 11.30
C VAL A 109 3.70 -4.24 12.61
N ILE A 110 3.27 -3.09 13.12
CA ILE A 110 2.25 -3.00 14.15
C ILE A 110 0.90 -2.97 13.42
N GLY A 111 -0.03 -3.86 13.74
CA GLY A 111 -1.31 -3.91 13.06
C GLY A 111 -2.47 -4.17 13.99
N GLU A 112 -3.62 -3.52 13.73
CA GLU A 112 -4.83 -3.65 14.52
C GLU A 112 -6.08 -3.65 13.63
N CYS A 113 -6.95 -4.65 13.80
CA CYS A 113 -8.20 -4.75 13.05
C CYS A 113 -9.33 -4.03 13.79
N HIS A 114 -10.09 -3.22 13.04
CA HIS A 114 -11.26 -2.49 13.52
C HIS A 114 -12.46 -2.69 12.58
N PRO A 115 -13.70 -2.58 13.07
CA PRO A 115 -14.88 -2.67 12.20
C PRO A 115 -15.06 -1.45 11.29
N ARG A 116 -14.39 -0.33 11.58
CA ARG A 116 -14.49 0.95 10.85
C ARG A 116 -13.14 1.64 10.79
N HIS A 117 -13.01 2.62 9.86
CA HIS A 117 -11.78 3.40 9.63
C HIS A 117 -12.02 4.91 9.85
N ARG A 118 -12.67 5.27 10.96
CA ARG A 118 -12.92 6.67 11.34
C ARG A 118 -11.76 7.24 12.16
N ALA A 119 -11.74 8.54 12.35
CA ALA A 119 -10.76 9.23 13.20
C ALA A 119 -10.67 8.66 14.63
N GLN A 120 -11.76 8.08 15.16
CA GLN A 120 -11.77 7.47 16.49
C GLN A 120 -10.96 6.17 16.52
N GLU A 121 -11.10 5.31 15.52
CA GLU A 121 -10.34 4.09 15.38
C GLU A 121 -8.87 4.39 15.09
N PHE A 122 -8.60 5.34 14.21
CA PHE A 122 -7.23 5.80 13.95
C PHE A 122 -6.55 6.36 15.21
N ARG A 123 -7.28 7.15 16.02
CA ARG A 123 -6.73 7.64 17.31
C ARG A 123 -6.38 6.49 18.27
N ARG A 124 -7.22 5.45 18.35
CA ARG A 124 -6.91 4.24 19.15
C ARG A 124 -5.66 3.54 18.63
N PHE A 125 -5.55 3.42 17.31
CA PHE A 125 -4.37 2.83 16.69
C PHE A 125 -3.10 3.63 17.00
N LEU A 126 -3.16 4.96 17.04
CA LEU A 126 -2.05 5.79 17.51
C LEU A 126 -1.67 5.49 18.97
N ASP A 127 -2.64 5.21 19.85
CA ASP A 127 -2.34 4.76 21.23
C ASP A 127 -1.64 3.38 21.23
N THR A 128 -2.04 2.47 20.34
CA THR A 128 -1.36 1.17 20.15
C THR A 128 0.08 1.34 19.68
N ILE A 129 0.33 2.24 18.72
CA ILE A 129 1.70 2.59 18.29
C ILE A 129 2.49 3.16 19.47
N ASP A 130 1.92 4.12 20.22
CA ASP A 130 2.61 4.77 21.35
C ASP A 130 2.99 3.79 22.46
N ALA A 131 2.19 2.76 22.67
CA ALA A 131 2.49 1.68 23.61
C ALA A 131 3.57 0.70 23.12
N ALA A 132 3.68 0.52 21.80
CA ALA A 132 4.60 -0.45 21.19
C ALA A 132 6.01 0.12 20.92
N VAL A 133 6.15 1.44 20.78
CA VAL A 133 7.43 2.08 20.41
C VAL A 133 8.21 2.56 21.64
N PRO A 134 9.56 2.50 21.62
CA PRO A 134 10.40 2.98 22.72
C PRO A 134 10.16 4.46 23.05
N ARG A 135 10.00 4.79 24.34
CA ARG A 135 9.65 6.16 24.77
C ARG A 135 10.74 7.21 24.55
N HIS A 136 11.99 6.77 24.42
CA HIS A 136 13.15 7.65 24.24
C HIS A 136 13.48 8.00 22.80
N LEU A 137 12.71 7.43 21.84
CA LEU A 137 12.88 7.71 20.43
C LEU A 137 11.83 8.70 19.94
N ASP A 138 12.21 9.55 19.02
CA ASP A 138 11.28 10.32 18.20
C ASP A 138 10.58 9.39 17.20
N VAL A 139 9.39 9.74 16.80
CA VAL A 139 8.55 8.91 15.91
C VAL A 139 8.11 9.76 14.72
N HIS A 140 8.61 9.43 13.55
CA HIS A 140 8.16 10.04 12.29
C HIS A 140 7.07 9.16 11.68
N LEU A 141 5.86 9.73 11.54
CA LEU A 141 4.72 9.06 10.92
C LEU A 141 4.56 9.55 9.49
N ILE A 142 4.71 8.67 8.53
CA ILE A 142 4.39 8.93 7.12
C ILE A 142 2.95 8.47 6.91
N LEU A 143 2.07 9.42 6.60
CA LEU A 143 0.63 9.24 6.44
C LEU A 143 0.19 9.70 5.05
N ASP A 144 -0.91 9.14 4.56
CA ASP A 144 -1.59 9.73 3.42
C ASP A 144 -2.28 11.06 3.79
N ASN A 145 -2.69 11.80 2.77
CA ASN A 145 -3.30 13.13 2.95
C ASN A 145 -4.80 13.07 3.29
N TYR A 146 -5.29 11.96 3.88
CA TYR A 146 -6.70 11.76 4.17
C TYR A 146 -7.20 12.63 5.32
N ALA A 147 -8.45 13.10 5.20
CA ALA A 147 -9.04 14.05 6.16
C ALA A 147 -9.14 13.50 7.60
N THR A 148 -9.28 12.17 7.74
CA THR A 148 -9.37 11.47 9.03
C THR A 148 -8.15 11.73 9.91
N HIS A 149 -6.95 11.83 9.30
CA HIS A 149 -5.68 12.05 9.97
C HIS A 149 -5.48 13.49 10.45
N LYS A 150 -6.33 14.43 10.02
CA LYS A 150 -6.24 15.87 10.31
C LYS A 150 -7.31 16.41 11.24
N THR A 151 -8.08 15.53 11.89
CA THR A 151 -9.16 15.92 12.79
C THR A 151 -8.65 16.59 14.06
N ALA A 152 -9.51 17.38 14.72
CA ALA A 152 -9.16 18.02 15.98
C ALA A 152 -8.74 17.03 17.08
N ALA A 153 -9.29 15.81 17.08
CA ALA A 153 -8.92 14.76 18.01
C ALA A 153 -7.47 14.29 17.80
N ILE A 154 -7.06 14.10 16.55
CA ILE A 154 -5.70 13.70 16.20
C ILE A 154 -4.71 14.82 16.48
N ARG A 155 -5.04 16.08 16.12
CA ARG A 155 -4.18 17.24 16.44
C ARG A 155 -3.95 17.38 17.95
N ARG A 156 -4.99 17.21 18.78
CA ARG A 156 -4.86 17.23 20.24
C ARG A 156 -4.03 16.08 20.78
N TRP A 157 -4.12 14.90 20.16
CA TRP A 157 -3.30 13.75 20.53
C TRP A 157 -1.80 14.01 20.26
N LEU A 158 -1.48 14.53 19.08
CA LEU A 158 -0.13 14.92 18.66
C LEU A 158 0.44 16.04 19.52
N ALA A 159 -0.35 17.07 19.81
CA ALA A 159 0.07 18.21 20.65
C ALA A 159 0.53 17.79 22.07
N LYS A 160 0.01 16.67 22.59
CA LYS A 160 0.43 16.08 23.88
C LYS A 160 1.69 15.21 23.78
N ARG A 161 2.20 14.97 22.57
CA ARG A 161 3.31 14.04 22.31
C ARG A 161 4.32 14.67 21.33
N PRO A 162 5.13 15.62 21.80
CA PRO A 162 6.06 16.39 20.94
C PRO A 162 7.09 15.53 20.19
N ARG A 163 7.29 14.29 20.62
CA ARG A 163 8.17 13.31 19.95
C ARG A 163 7.59 12.76 18.64
N TYR A 164 6.31 13.05 18.31
CA TYR A 164 5.66 12.60 17.10
C TYR A 164 5.70 13.67 16.02
N HIS A 165 6.31 13.34 14.89
CA HIS A 165 6.43 14.19 13.71
C HIS A 165 5.64 13.58 12.57
N VAL A 166 4.75 14.36 11.93
CA VAL A 166 3.86 13.85 10.88
C VAL A 166 4.27 14.37 9.52
N HIS A 167 4.43 13.46 8.58
CA HIS A 167 4.79 13.70 7.18
C HIS A 167 3.68 13.20 6.27
N PHE A 168 3.03 14.10 5.54
CA PHE A 168 1.94 13.73 4.65
C PHE A 168 2.44 13.47 3.24
N THR A 169 2.06 12.34 2.65
CA THR A 169 2.31 12.09 1.22
C THR A 169 1.59 13.12 0.37
N PRO A 170 2.10 13.45 -0.84
CA PRO A 170 1.34 14.26 -1.78
C PRO A 170 0.03 13.58 -2.16
N THR A 171 -0.98 14.36 -2.46
CA THR A 171 -2.27 13.82 -2.94
C THR A 171 -2.06 12.92 -4.17
N SER A 172 -2.71 11.77 -4.21
CA SER A 172 -2.58 10.75 -5.28
C SER A 172 -1.17 10.14 -5.38
N SER A 173 -0.43 10.07 -4.28
CA SER A 173 0.94 9.52 -4.22
C SER A 173 1.09 8.46 -3.13
N SER A 174 0.11 7.57 -2.96
CA SER A 174 0.15 6.45 -1.99
C SER A 174 1.35 5.52 -2.21
N TRP A 175 1.88 5.44 -3.45
CA TRP A 175 3.09 4.69 -3.77
C TRP A 175 4.34 5.13 -2.99
N LEU A 176 4.34 6.34 -2.41
CA LEU A 176 5.37 6.81 -1.47
C LEU A 176 5.22 6.19 -0.08
N ASN A 177 4.05 5.65 0.28
CA ASN A 177 3.83 5.03 1.58
C ASN A 177 4.17 3.53 1.51
N LEU A 178 5.30 3.12 2.07
CA LEU A 178 5.79 1.73 1.96
C LEU A 178 4.85 0.68 2.55
N VAL A 179 3.98 1.03 3.48
CA VAL A 179 2.99 0.09 4.03
C VAL A 179 2.00 -0.41 2.97
N GLU A 180 1.76 0.36 1.92
CA GLU A 180 0.92 -0.06 0.79
C GLU A 180 1.48 -1.31 0.09
N ARG A 181 2.79 -1.39 -0.06
CA ARG A 181 3.45 -2.60 -0.59
C ARG A 181 3.21 -3.81 0.32
N TRP A 182 3.30 -3.63 1.63
CA TRP A 182 3.00 -4.68 2.59
C TRP A 182 1.52 -5.11 2.52
N PHE A 183 0.58 -4.18 2.31
CA PHE A 183 -0.83 -4.50 2.09
C PHE A 183 -1.06 -5.33 0.81
N VAL A 184 -0.28 -5.10 -0.24
CA VAL A 184 -0.32 -5.96 -1.44
C VAL A 184 0.14 -7.37 -1.08
N GLU A 185 1.24 -7.52 -0.35
CA GLU A 185 1.75 -8.84 0.07
C GLU A 185 0.75 -9.60 0.95
N LEU A 186 0.17 -8.95 1.95
CA LEU A 186 -0.90 -9.51 2.78
C LEU A 186 -2.08 -9.99 1.91
N THR A 187 -2.49 -9.17 0.94
CA THR A 187 -3.61 -9.49 0.05
C THR A 187 -3.32 -10.73 -0.78
N GLU A 188 -2.17 -10.77 -1.45
CA GLU A 188 -1.81 -11.86 -2.37
C GLU A 188 -1.45 -13.16 -1.65
N LYS A 189 -0.73 -13.06 -0.52
CA LYS A 189 -0.22 -14.24 0.20
C LYS A 189 -1.25 -14.85 1.16
N GLN A 190 -2.14 -14.03 1.75
CA GLN A 190 -3.06 -14.49 2.80
C GLN A 190 -4.53 -14.32 2.44
N ILE A 191 -4.98 -13.07 2.12
CA ILE A 191 -6.41 -12.78 2.02
C ILE A 191 -7.02 -13.47 0.79
N ARG A 192 -6.39 -13.36 -0.38
CA ARG A 192 -6.90 -13.96 -1.63
C ARG A 192 -6.86 -15.47 -1.65
N ARG A 193 -5.96 -16.08 -0.88
CA ARG A 193 -5.81 -17.54 -0.82
C ARG A 193 -6.67 -18.18 0.26
N GLY A 194 -7.07 -17.38 1.27
CA GLY A 194 -7.87 -17.84 2.38
C GLY A 194 -9.35 -18.00 2.03
N VAL A 195 -10.02 -18.87 2.80
CA VAL A 195 -11.48 -18.98 2.88
C VAL A 195 -11.86 -18.54 4.29
N HIS A 196 -12.74 -17.55 4.40
CA HIS A 196 -13.10 -16.96 5.68
C HIS A 196 -14.63 -16.95 5.82
N ARG A 197 -15.14 -17.81 6.70
CA ARG A 197 -16.58 -18.00 6.97
C ARG A 197 -17.14 -17.02 8.00
N SER A 198 -16.28 -16.19 8.55
CA SER A 198 -16.66 -15.12 9.49
C SER A 198 -15.63 -14.00 9.47
N THR A 199 -16.03 -12.82 9.92
CA THR A 199 -15.10 -11.70 10.15
C THR A 199 -14.04 -12.07 11.20
N ARG A 200 -14.38 -12.91 12.17
CA ARG A 200 -13.46 -13.38 13.20
C ARG A 200 -12.34 -14.22 12.59
N GLU A 201 -12.68 -15.21 11.77
CA GLU A 201 -11.67 -16.03 11.06
C GLU A 201 -10.73 -15.17 10.20
N LEU A 202 -11.27 -14.18 9.50
CA LEU A 202 -10.48 -13.22 8.73
C LEU A 202 -9.50 -12.43 9.62
N ILE A 203 -9.97 -11.91 10.75
CA ILE A 203 -9.15 -11.16 11.70
C ILE A 203 -8.05 -12.06 12.29
N ASP A 204 -8.37 -13.29 12.66
CA ASP A 204 -7.40 -14.24 13.21
C ASP A 204 -6.35 -14.63 12.15
N ALA A 205 -6.74 -14.79 10.89
CA ALA A 205 -5.83 -15.03 9.78
C ALA A 205 -4.88 -13.82 9.53
N ILE A 206 -5.38 -12.59 9.61
CA ILE A 206 -4.56 -11.38 9.48
C ILE A 206 -3.57 -11.28 10.66
N ARG A 207 -4.01 -11.54 11.90
CA ARG A 207 -3.15 -11.55 13.09
C ARG A 207 -2.05 -12.60 13.00
N HIS A 208 -2.41 -13.79 12.56
CA HIS A 208 -1.43 -14.86 12.34
C HIS A 208 -0.39 -14.47 11.29
N TYR A 209 -0.82 -13.90 10.16
CA TYR A 209 0.09 -13.40 9.12
C TYR A 209 1.04 -12.33 9.67
N LEU A 210 0.53 -11.36 10.45
CA LEU A 210 1.34 -10.34 11.13
C LEU A 210 2.38 -10.97 12.06
N ALA A 211 1.99 -11.94 12.88
CA ALA A 211 2.91 -12.61 13.80
C ALA A 211 4.05 -13.31 13.03
N VAL A 212 3.71 -14.15 12.04
CA VAL A 212 4.68 -14.92 11.24
C VAL A 212 5.61 -14.00 10.45
N THR A 213 5.07 -12.95 9.81
CA THR A 213 5.91 -12.04 9.02
C THR A 213 6.83 -11.19 9.89
N ASN A 214 6.41 -10.86 11.11
CA ASN A 214 7.25 -10.12 12.08
C ASN A 214 8.40 -10.94 12.66
N GLU A 215 8.33 -12.27 12.67
CA GLU A 215 9.44 -13.13 13.09
C GLU A 215 10.63 -13.08 12.13
N THR A 216 10.33 -12.95 10.83
CA THR A 216 11.32 -12.91 9.74
C THR A 216 11.29 -11.60 8.97
N ALA A 217 10.91 -10.50 9.67
CA ALA A 217 10.75 -9.21 9.03
C ALA A 217 12.04 -8.74 8.37
N THR A 218 11.92 -8.27 7.14
CA THR A 218 13.00 -7.66 6.38
C THR A 218 12.55 -6.30 5.86
N PRO A 219 13.38 -5.26 5.94
CA PRO A 219 12.99 -3.93 5.49
C PRO A 219 12.79 -3.90 3.98
N PHE A 220 11.86 -3.07 3.53
CA PHE A 220 11.77 -2.68 2.13
C PHE A 220 12.86 -1.65 1.83
N VAL A 221 13.84 -2.02 1.04
CA VAL A 221 14.93 -1.11 0.68
C VAL A 221 14.43 -0.11 -0.37
N TRP A 222 14.50 1.16 -0.02
CA TRP A 222 14.21 2.25 -0.95
C TRP A 222 15.47 2.57 -1.75
N THR A 223 15.39 2.56 -3.08
CA THR A 223 16.56 2.65 -3.96
C THR A 223 16.63 3.94 -4.77
N LYS A 224 15.51 4.67 -4.91
CA LYS A 224 15.44 5.87 -5.76
C LYS A 224 15.62 7.15 -4.94
N THR A 225 16.43 8.06 -5.44
CA THR A 225 16.52 9.42 -4.89
C THR A 225 15.28 10.24 -5.25
N ALA A 226 15.04 11.31 -4.50
CA ALA A 226 13.94 12.23 -4.79
C ALA A 226 14.09 12.86 -6.19
N ASP A 227 15.30 13.21 -6.58
CA ASP A 227 15.57 13.84 -7.89
C ASP A 227 15.32 12.86 -9.06
N GLU A 228 15.67 11.58 -8.93
CA GLU A 228 15.34 10.55 -9.92
C GLU A 228 13.82 10.38 -10.10
N ILE A 229 13.07 10.43 -9.00
CA ILE A 229 11.60 10.38 -9.01
C ILE A 229 11.05 11.61 -9.71
N LEU A 230 11.47 12.80 -9.31
CA LEU A 230 11.02 14.06 -9.88
C LEU A 230 11.34 14.15 -11.38
N ALA A 231 12.54 13.73 -11.80
CA ALA A 231 12.92 13.64 -13.20
C ALA A 231 12.04 12.64 -13.98
N SER A 232 11.66 11.53 -13.37
CA SER A 232 10.74 10.56 -13.99
C SER A 232 9.34 11.14 -14.19
N VAL A 233 8.82 11.87 -13.21
CA VAL A 233 7.53 12.56 -13.29
C VAL A 233 7.56 13.66 -14.35
N ALA A 234 8.62 14.45 -14.42
CA ALA A 234 8.79 15.49 -15.44
C ALA A 234 8.74 14.91 -16.86
N ARG A 235 9.52 13.84 -17.13
CA ARG A 235 9.49 13.14 -18.43
C ARG A 235 8.10 12.61 -18.79
N PHE A 236 7.34 12.14 -17.80
CA PHE A 236 5.96 11.70 -18.03
C PHE A 236 5.06 12.88 -18.42
N CYS A 237 5.17 14.02 -17.72
CA CYS A 237 4.42 15.24 -18.05
C CYS A 237 4.70 15.74 -19.46
N GLU A 238 5.98 15.78 -19.87
CA GLU A 238 6.40 16.16 -21.22
C GLU A 238 5.77 15.25 -22.29
N ARG A 239 5.79 13.94 -22.08
CA ARG A 239 5.18 12.98 -23.02
C ARG A 239 3.67 13.16 -23.14
N THR A 240 2.97 13.40 -22.04
CA THR A 240 1.51 13.62 -22.05
C THR A 240 1.13 14.96 -22.65
N SER A 241 1.94 16.00 -22.47
CA SER A 241 1.74 17.32 -23.10
C SER A 241 1.99 17.30 -24.61
N ASN A 242 2.97 16.50 -25.06
CA ASN A 242 3.33 16.40 -26.48
C ASN A 242 2.46 15.39 -27.26
N SER A 243 1.67 14.54 -26.59
CA SER A 243 0.81 13.55 -27.25
C SER A 243 -0.51 14.12 -27.75
N GLY A 244 -0.67 15.44 -27.84
CA GLY A 244 -1.76 16.19 -28.48
C GLY A 244 -3.12 15.49 -28.53
N HIS A 245 -3.96 15.71 -27.55
CA HIS A 245 -5.42 15.45 -27.62
C HIS A 245 -6.14 16.79 -27.61
#